data_ac8f6b527d11d86e43564dee27d1a129
#
_entry.id   ac8f6b527d11d86e43564dee27d1a129
#
_cell.length_a   1.000
_cell.length_b   1.000
_cell.length_c   1.000
_cell.angle_alpha   90.00
_cell.angle_beta   90.00
_cell.angle_gamma   90.00
#
_symmetry.space_group_name_H-M   'P 1'
#
loop_
_entity.id
_entity.type
_entity.pdbx_description
1 polymer ?
#
loop_
_entity_poly.entity_id
_entity_poly.type
_entity_poly.pdbx_seq_one_letter_code
_entity_poly.pdbx_strand_id
1 'polypeptide(L)'
;YILSKDLPVECGVNRVLIRSTTKAGKLILTAKAKGLPEASITLETIPVEKVDGVSNYLPQMTLKGRLDKGETPLSSSYRDKKVNIGIVSAKAGANSQNVAKSYDDDELSEWSNDGQLSTAWITYQLEREANIDDVCLKLREWRKNSYPLEVYAGNTLVWSGKTERNLGYIHLK
;
A
#
# COMPACT_ATOMS: atom_id res chain seq x y z
N TYR A 1 8.21 18.68 15.03
CA TYR A 1 9.50 19.43 15.01
C TYR A 1 9.84 20.00 13.62
N ILE A 2 8.84 20.35 12.84
CA ILE A 2 9.03 20.99 11.52
C ILE A 2 9.64 22.38 11.77
N LEU A 3 10.75 22.68 11.09
CA LEU A 3 11.53 23.91 11.22
C LEU A 3 12.18 24.15 12.60
N SER A 4 12.16 23.17 13.51
CA SER A 4 12.89 23.29 14.77
C SER A 4 14.40 23.21 14.52
N LYS A 5 15.15 24.03 15.26
CA LYS A 5 16.61 23.97 15.29
C LYS A 5 17.11 23.06 16.40
N ASP A 6 16.27 22.79 17.39
CA ASP A 6 16.58 21.92 18.52
C ASP A 6 15.78 20.65 18.38
N LEU A 7 16.46 19.51 18.36
CA LEU A 7 15.87 18.20 18.11
C LEU A 7 16.18 17.26 19.28
N PRO A 8 15.17 16.59 19.83
CA PRO A 8 15.41 15.51 20.79
C PRO A 8 16.15 14.37 20.11
N VAL A 9 17.01 13.70 20.86
CA VAL A 9 17.79 12.56 20.41
C VAL A 9 17.29 11.31 21.10
N GLU A 10 16.98 10.27 20.33
CA GLU A 10 16.60 8.95 20.85
C GLU A 10 17.75 7.97 20.62
N CYS A 11 18.23 7.35 21.68
CA CYS A 11 19.35 6.41 21.61
C CYS A 11 20.60 6.97 20.89
N GLY A 12 20.88 8.25 21.04
CA GLY A 12 22.00 8.90 20.37
C GLY A 12 21.77 9.26 18.89
N VAL A 13 20.58 9.08 18.37
CA VAL A 13 20.27 9.26 16.93
C VAL A 13 19.10 10.22 16.74
N ASN A 14 19.19 11.06 15.71
CA ASN A 14 18.06 11.77 15.14
C ASN A 14 18.25 11.93 13.63
N ARG A 15 17.18 12.29 12.93
CA ARG A 15 17.17 12.49 11.47
C ARG A 15 16.75 13.90 11.12
N VAL A 16 17.50 14.52 10.22
CA VAL A 16 17.21 15.86 9.69
C VAL A 16 16.93 15.75 8.20
N LEU A 17 15.82 16.32 7.78
CA LEU A 17 15.47 16.49 6.37
C LEU A 17 15.83 17.90 5.94
N ILE A 18 16.69 18.00 4.94
CA ILE A 18 17.16 19.28 4.39
C ILE A 18 16.50 19.48 3.04
N ARG A 19 15.94 20.66 2.83
CA ARG A 19 15.42 21.09 1.53
C ARG A 19 16.36 22.16 0.96
N SER A 20 16.90 21.91 -0.23
CA SER A 20 17.63 22.94 -0.98
C SER A 20 16.69 24.04 -1.47
N THR A 21 17.24 25.22 -1.71
CA THR A 21 16.56 26.29 -2.44
C THR A 21 16.67 26.06 -3.95
N THR A 22 16.02 26.91 -4.73
CA THR A 22 16.13 26.90 -6.21
C THR A 22 17.45 27.47 -6.72
N LYS A 23 18.27 28.06 -5.86
CA LYS A 23 19.61 28.57 -6.19
C LYS A 23 20.64 27.50 -5.84
N ALA A 24 21.48 27.15 -6.82
CA ALA A 24 22.62 26.28 -6.58
C ALA A 24 23.65 26.95 -5.69
N GLY A 25 24.37 26.16 -4.90
CA GLY A 25 25.40 26.66 -3.99
C GLY A 25 25.77 25.65 -2.91
N LYS A 26 26.52 26.16 -1.93
CA LYS A 26 26.94 25.35 -0.77
C LYS A 26 25.91 25.44 0.34
N LEU A 27 25.60 24.30 0.92
CA LEU A 27 24.74 24.13 2.09
C LEU A 27 25.58 23.49 3.20
N ILE A 28 25.71 24.17 4.32
CA ILE A 28 26.47 23.70 5.47
C ILE A 28 25.47 23.29 6.56
N LEU A 29 25.52 22.06 6.97
CA LEU A 29 24.77 21.55 8.11
C LEU A 29 25.74 21.37 9.28
N THR A 30 25.45 22.03 10.39
CA THR A 30 26.25 21.94 11.62
C THR A 30 25.40 21.33 12.72
N ALA A 31 25.93 20.33 13.40
CA ALA A 31 25.32 19.71 14.56
C ALA A 31 26.11 20.09 15.82
N LYS A 32 25.38 20.50 16.87
CA LYS A 32 25.93 20.85 18.18
C LYS A 32 25.16 20.10 19.25
N ALA A 33 25.87 19.51 20.20
CA ALA A 33 25.26 18.92 21.37
C ALA A 33 26.11 19.23 22.62
N LYS A 34 25.46 19.37 23.76
CA LYS A 34 26.15 19.68 25.04
C LYS A 34 27.11 18.54 25.37
N GLY A 35 28.38 18.90 25.58
CA GLY A 35 29.42 17.92 25.95
C GLY A 35 30.01 17.11 24.80
N LEU A 36 29.62 17.41 23.54
CA LEU A 36 30.21 16.80 22.35
C LEU A 36 30.86 17.85 21.45
N PRO A 37 31.92 17.47 20.69
CA PRO A 37 32.49 18.32 19.66
C PRO A 37 31.43 18.66 18.61
N GLU A 38 31.53 19.88 18.07
CA GLU A 38 30.71 20.32 16.94
C GLU A 38 31.11 19.51 15.69
N ALA A 39 30.13 19.08 14.90
CA ALA A 39 30.33 18.42 13.63
C ALA A 39 29.62 19.16 12.50
N SER A 40 30.26 19.27 11.36
CA SER A 40 29.70 19.93 10.18
C SER A 40 29.89 19.09 8.92
N ILE A 41 28.90 19.15 8.03
CA ILE A 41 28.96 18.59 6.69
C ILE A 41 28.60 19.67 5.67
N THR A 42 29.34 19.71 4.57
CA THR A 42 29.07 20.60 3.44
C THR A 42 28.49 19.78 2.30
N LEU A 43 27.36 20.22 1.79
CA LEU A 43 26.68 19.68 0.62
C LEU A 43 26.72 20.72 -0.49
N GLU A 44 26.90 20.30 -1.72
CA GLU A 44 26.81 21.17 -2.89
C GLU A 44 25.53 20.88 -3.67
N THR A 45 24.81 21.92 -4.02
CA THR A 45 23.65 21.83 -4.89
C THR A 45 24.03 22.36 -6.28
N ILE A 46 23.66 21.61 -7.30
CA ILE A 46 23.91 21.95 -8.69
C ILE A 46 22.76 22.74 -9.30
N PRO A 47 23.02 23.59 -10.30
CA PRO A 47 21.95 24.25 -11.03
C PRO A 47 21.17 23.20 -11.84
N VAL A 48 19.86 23.31 -11.84
CA VAL A 48 18.94 22.42 -12.58
C VAL A 48 17.95 23.29 -13.35
N GLU A 49 17.75 22.93 -14.63
CA GLU A 49 16.73 23.54 -15.44
C GLU A 49 15.33 23.17 -14.90
N LYS A 50 14.47 24.15 -14.82
CA LYS A 50 13.11 24.01 -14.27
C LYS A 50 12.11 24.59 -15.24
N VAL A 51 11.05 23.82 -15.51
CA VAL A 51 9.87 24.27 -16.22
C VAL A 51 8.70 24.22 -15.26
N ASP A 52 8.02 25.33 -15.07
CA ASP A 52 6.87 25.46 -14.15
C ASP A 52 7.15 24.99 -12.71
N GLY A 53 8.39 25.23 -12.24
CA GLY A 53 8.82 24.83 -10.89
C GLY A 53 9.19 23.35 -10.73
N VAL A 54 9.14 22.57 -11.79
CA VAL A 54 9.47 21.14 -11.81
C VAL A 54 10.75 20.89 -12.60
N SER A 55 11.59 19.98 -12.12
CA SER A 55 12.78 19.51 -12.80
C SER A 55 12.60 18.08 -13.30
N ASN A 56 12.97 17.84 -14.56
CA ASN A 56 13.05 16.50 -15.14
C ASN A 56 14.37 15.78 -14.81
N TYR A 57 15.28 16.45 -14.11
CA TYR A 57 16.55 15.87 -13.72
C TYR A 57 16.40 15.06 -12.43
N LEU A 58 16.53 13.76 -12.55
CA LEU A 58 16.66 12.84 -11.41
C LEU A 58 18.13 12.40 -11.35
N PRO A 59 18.93 12.91 -10.41
CA PRO A 59 20.31 12.47 -10.27
C PRO A 59 20.31 10.97 -9.91
N GLN A 60 21.06 10.19 -10.67
CA GLN A 60 21.38 8.82 -10.26
C GLN A 60 22.31 8.89 -9.05
N MET A 61 21.72 8.85 -7.89
CA MET A 61 22.48 8.73 -6.66
C MET A 61 22.78 7.26 -6.42
N THR A 62 24.01 6.86 -6.71
CA THR A 62 24.54 5.64 -6.12
C THR A 62 24.77 5.95 -4.63
N LEU A 63 23.76 5.76 -3.83
CA LEU A 63 23.94 5.75 -2.38
C LEU A 63 24.79 4.52 -2.05
N LYS A 64 26.06 4.74 -1.77
CA LYS A 64 26.83 3.73 -1.06
C LYS A 64 26.14 3.54 0.28
N GLY A 65 25.50 2.41 0.44
CA GLY A 65 24.97 2.03 1.74
C GLY A 65 26.11 2.09 2.76
N ARG A 66 25.91 2.85 3.81
CA ARG A 66 26.85 2.86 4.92
C ARG A 66 26.67 1.57 5.70
N LEU A 67 27.50 0.61 5.42
CA LEU A 67 27.45 -0.69 6.08
C LEU A 67 28.82 -0.99 6.65
N ASP A 68 28.99 -0.68 7.91
CA ASP A 68 30.17 -1.09 8.67
C ASP A 68 30.29 -2.64 8.71
N LYS A 69 29.24 -3.34 8.32
CA LYS A 69 29.14 -4.80 8.25
C LYS A 69 29.14 -5.39 6.84
N GLY A 70 29.51 -4.61 5.84
CA GLY A 70 29.47 -5.00 4.44
C GLY A 70 28.17 -4.64 3.71
N GLU A 71 28.04 -5.07 2.49
CA GLU A 71 26.84 -4.82 1.69
C GLU A 71 25.64 -5.56 2.28
N THR A 72 24.46 -4.92 2.21
CA THR A 72 23.21 -5.61 2.56
C THR A 72 23.07 -6.85 1.68
N PRO A 73 22.93 -8.04 2.25
CA PRO A 73 22.65 -9.23 1.45
C PRO A 73 21.46 -8.97 0.55
N LEU A 74 21.56 -9.38 -0.70
CA LEU A 74 20.44 -9.36 -1.62
C LEU A 74 19.31 -10.17 -0.97
N SER A 75 18.28 -9.49 -0.48
CA SER A 75 17.05 -10.17 -0.14
C SER A 75 16.50 -10.79 -1.40
N SER A 76 16.04 -12.04 -1.31
CA SER A 76 15.27 -12.62 -2.39
C SER A 76 14.16 -11.62 -2.72
N SER A 77 14.11 -11.15 -3.97
CA SER A 77 13.03 -10.27 -4.39
C SER A 77 11.72 -10.96 -4.08
N TYR A 78 10.87 -10.29 -3.30
CA TYR A 78 9.50 -10.75 -3.08
C TYR A 78 8.85 -10.82 -4.48
N ARG A 79 8.60 -12.02 -4.93
CA ARG A 79 7.76 -12.25 -6.09
C ARG A 79 6.41 -12.69 -5.56
N ASP A 80 5.43 -11.88 -5.79
CA ASP A 80 4.06 -12.35 -5.58
C ASP A 80 3.85 -13.52 -6.55
N LYS A 81 3.68 -14.71 -5.99
CA LYS A 81 3.40 -15.92 -6.78
C LYS A 81 1.93 -16.03 -7.15
N LYS A 82 1.09 -15.18 -6.57
CA LYS A 82 -0.33 -15.14 -6.86
C LYS A 82 -0.59 -14.28 -8.08
N VAL A 83 -1.42 -14.77 -8.96
CA VAL A 83 -1.89 -14.07 -10.14
C VAL A 83 -3.37 -13.75 -9.95
N ASN A 84 -3.73 -12.49 -10.03
CA ASN A 84 -5.14 -12.09 -9.99
C ASN A 84 -5.87 -12.62 -11.24
N ILE A 85 -7.05 -13.14 -11.01
CA ILE A 85 -7.95 -13.59 -12.06
C ILE A 85 -9.06 -12.56 -12.19
N GLY A 86 -9.20 -11.98 -13.39
CA GLY A 86 -10.19 -10.95 -13.66
C GLY A 86 -11.63 -11.50 -13.64
N ILE A 87 -12.58 -10.65 -13.26
CA ILE A 87 -14.01 -10.91 -13.34
C ILE A 87 -14.54 -10.17 -14.56
N VAL A 88 -15.14 -10.88 -15.51
CA VAL A 88 -15.68 -10.30 -16.74
C VAL A 88 -17.14 -9.91 -16.63
N SER A 89 -17.90 -10.58 -15.76
CA SER A 89 -19.29 -10.26 -15.49
C SER A 89 -19.76 -10.85 -14.17
N ALA A 90 -20.86 -10.35 -13.66
CA ALA A 90 -21.50 -10.91 -12.48
C ALA A 90 -23.03 -10.87 -12.59
N LYS A 91 -23.69 -11.75 -11.83
CA LYS A 91 -25.13 -11.78 -11.62
C LYS A 91 -25.40 -11.80 -10.12
N ALA A 92 -26.45 -11.14 -9.69
CA ALA A 92 -26.83 -11.09 -8.28
C ALA A 92 -28.33 -11.36 -8.12
N GLY A 93 -28.70 -11.85 -6.94
CA GLY A 93 -30.12 -12.11 -6.61
C GLY A 93 -30.94 -10.85 -6.43
N ALA A 94 -30.32 -9.75 -6.02
CA ALA A 94 -30.95 -8.44 -5.92
C ALA A 94 -30.00 -7.34 -6.40
N ASN A 95 -30.55 -6.17 -6.71
CA ASN A 95 -29.80 -4.96 -7.11
C ASN A 95 -28.79 -5.22 -8.23
N SER A 96 -29.17 -6.04 -9.23
CA SER A 96 -28.31 -6.50 -10.32
C SER A 96 -27.71 -5.36 -11.15
N GLN A 97 -28.37 -4.20 -11.22
CA GLN A 97 -27.86 -2.99 -11.90
C GLN A 97 -26.59 -2.43 -11.24
N ASN A 98 -26.35 -2.76 -9.98
CA ASN A 98 -25.21 -2.30 -9.21
C ASN A 98 -24.13 -3.39 -9.00
N VAL A 99 -24.33 -4.58 -9.58
CA VAL A 99 -23.45 -5.73 -9.29
C VAL A 99 -21.98 -5.47 -9.71
N ALA A 100 -21.74 -4.65 -10.73
CA ALA A 100 -20.40 -4.27 -11.15
C ALA A 100 -19.57 -3.60 -10.03
N LYS A 101 -20.23 -2.89 -9.12
CA LYS A 101 -19.61 -2.26 -7.95
C LYS A 101 -19.00 -3.24 -6.94
N SER A 102 -19.25 -4.53 -7.09
CA SER A 102 -18.64 -5.57 -6.24
C SER A 102 -17.25 -6.01 -6.72
N TYR A 103 -16.82 -5.55 -7.92
CA TYR A 103 -15.52 -5.93 -8.51
C TYR A 103 -14.92 -4.82 -9.42
N ASP A 104 -15.29 -3.57 -9.21
CA ASP A 104 -14.79 -2.41 -9.98
C ASP A 104 -13.49 -1.82 -9.42
N ASP A 105 -12.94 -2.43 -8.36
CA ASP A 105 -11.74 -1.98 -7.65
C ASP A 105 -11.84 -0.55 -7.05
N ASP A 106 -13.07 -0.06 -6.86
CA ASP A 106 -13.36 1.21 -6.20
C ASP A 106 -13.88 0.97 -4.79
N GLU A 107 -13.08 1.26 -3.79
CA GLU A 107 -13.46 1.08 -2.38
C GLU A 107 -14.58 2.02 -1.90
N LEU A 108 -14.94 3.03 -2.68
CA LEU A 108 -16.02 3.97 -2.39
C LEU A 108 -17.35 3.49 -2.96
N SER A 109 -17.34 2.52 -3.85
CA SER A 109 -18.51 1.89 -4.41
C SER A 109 -18.86 0.60 -3.66
N GLU A 110 -20.13 0.20 -3.65
CA GLU A 110 -20.56 -1.06 -3.05
C GLU A 110 -21.76 -1.66 -3.76
N TRP A 111 -21.83 -2.98 -3.78
CA TRP A 111 -23.07 -3.71 -4.01
C TRP A 111 -23.64 -4.18 -2.68
N SER A 112 -24.95 -4.06 -2.51
CA SER A 112 -25.67 -4.63 -1.38
C SER A 112 -26.92 -5.35 -1.86
N ASN A 113 -27.30 -6.43 -1.17
CA ASN A 113 -28.58 -7.09 -1.41
C ASN A 113 -29.74 -6.27 -0.85
N ASP A 114 -30.94 -6.80 -0.96
CA ASP A 114 -32.20 -6.20 -0.47
C ASP A 114 -32.56 -6.60 0.97
N GLY A 115 -31.64 -7.25 1.69
CA GLY A 115 -31.83 -7.75 3.05
C GLY A 115 -32.51 -9.11 3.14
N GLN A 116 -32.86 -9.75 2.01
CA GLN A 116 -33.45 -11.08 1.97
C GLN A 116 -32.38 -12.15 1.77
N LEU A 117 -32.44 -13.22 2.55
CA LEU A 117 -31.48 -14.30 2.43
C LEU A 117 -31.56 -15.02 1.08
N SER A 118 -32.75 -15.16 0.52
CA SER A 118 -32.98 -15.82 -0.76
C SER A 118 -32.34 -15.11 -1.95
N THR A 119 -32.08 -13.83 -1.83
CA THR A 119 -31.45 -12.97 -2.85
C THR A 119 -30.02 -12.57 -2.50
N ALA A 120 -29.49 -13.01 -1.36
CA ALA A 120 -28.17 -12.67 -0.86
C ALA A 120 -27.05 -13.51 -1.54
N TRP A 121 -26.98 -13.45 -2.86
CA TRP A 121 -25.96 -14.17 -3.63
C TRP A 121 -25.46 -13.34 -4.79
N ILE A 122 -24.20 -13.56 -5.16
CA ILE A 122 -23.56 -13.08 -6.39
C ILE A 122 -22.87 -14.25 -7.07
N THR A 123 -22.99 -14.33 -8.37
CA THR A 123 -22.22 -15.26 -9.21
C THR A 123 -21.32 -14.46 -10.12
N TYR A 124 -20.03 -14.73 -10.09
CA TYR A 124 -19.01 -14.12 -10.93
C TYR A 124 -18.60 -15.02 -12.07
N GLN A 125 -18.46 -14.46 -13.25
CA GLN A 125 -17.84 -15.11 -14.40
C GLN A 125 -16.37 -14.65 -14.46
N LEU A 126 -15.45 -15.57 -14.35
CA LEU A 126 -14.02 -15.30 -14.44
C LEU A 126 -13.58 -15.20 -15.90
N GLU A 127 -12.50 -14.47 -16.15
CA GLU A 127 -11.92 -14.28 -17.49
C GLU A 127 -11.40 -15.58 -18.12
N ARG A 128 -11.07 -16.57 -17.30
CA ARG A 128 -10.60 -17.90 -17.71
C ARG A 128 -10.82 -18.94 -16.62
N GLU A 129 -10.76 -20.18 -16.99
CA GLU A 129 -10.66 -21.26 -16.02
C GLU A 129 -9.32 -21.20 -15.29
N ALA A 130 -9.35 -21.34 -13.98
CA ALA A 130 -8.16 -21.31 -13.14
C ALA A 130 -8.40 -22.02 -11.81
N ASN A 131 -7.33 -22.51 -11.21
CA ASN A 131 -7.34 -22.92 -9.82
C ASN A 131 -7.31 -21.67 -8.94
N ILE A 132 -8.30 -21.52 -8.07
CA ILE A 132 -8.42 -20.38 -7.16
C ILE A 132 -7.97 -20.83 -5.78
N ASP A 133 -6.90 -20.21 -5.29
CA ASP A 133 -6.34 -20.50 -3.96
C ASP A 133 -6.83 -19.51 -2.89
N ASP A 134 -7.37 -18.38 -3.33
CA ASP A 134 -7.71 -17.28 -2.42
C ASP A 134 -8.83 -16.41 -3.02
N VAL A 135 -9.86 -16.17 -2.25
CA VAL A 135 -10.89 -15.17 -2.57
C VAL A 135 -10.75 -14.02 -1.62
N CYS A 136 -10.39 -12.85 -2.16
CA CYS A 136 -10.17 -11.63 -1.40
C CYS A 136 -11.44 -10.78 -1.41
N LEU A 137 -11.94 -10.45 -0.23
CA LEU A 137 -13.19 -9.71 -0.04
C LEU A 137 -12.99 -8.46 0.80
N LYS A 138 -13.70 -7.40 0.45
CA LYS A 138 -13.92 -6.26 1.33
C LYS A 138 -15.42 -6.13 1.60
N LEU A 139 -15.81 -6.30 2.86
CA LEU A 139 -17.20 -6.32 3.27
C LEU A 139 -17.52 -5.05 4.07
N ARG A 140 -18.75 -4.59 3.98
CA ARG A 140 -19.22 -3.40 4.71
C ARG A 140 -19.04 -3.59 6.21
N GLU A 141 -18.61 -2.54 6.90
CA GLU A 141 -18.39 -2.55 8.37
C GLU A 141 -17.62 -3.77 8.91
N TRP A 142 -16.71 -4.29 8.13
CA TRP A 142 -15.89 -5.46 8.42
C TRP A 142 -15.12 -5.39 9.75
N ARG A 143 -14.94 -4.19 10.30
CA ARG A 143 -14.34 -4.01 11.65
C ARG A 143 -15.30 -4.39 12.77
N LYS A 144 -16.60 -4.28 12.54
CA LYS A 144 -17.65 -4.50 13.56
C LYS A 144 -18.38 -5.81 13.33
N ASN A 145 -18.58 -6.19 12.08
CA ASN A 145 -19.42 -7.30 11.67
C ASN A 145 -18.62 -8.49 11.20
N SER A 146 -19.22 -9.65 11.37
CA SER A 146 -18.79 -10.92 10.78
C SER A 146 -19.95 -11.47 9.97
N TYR A 147 -19.66 -11.99 8.79
CA TYR A 147 -20.67 -12.44 7.85
C TYR A 147 -20.57 -13.96 7.66
N PRO A 148 -21.67 -14.69 7.85
CA PRO A 148 -21.73 -16.08 7.40
C PRO A 148 -21.76 -16.09 5.87
N LEU A 149 -20.86 -16.84 5.25
CA LEU A 149 -20.72 -16.94 3.81
C LEU A 149 -20.52 -18.38 3.39
N GLU A 150 -20.93 -18.67 2.18
CA GLU A 150 -20.63 -19.89 1.44
C GLU A 150 -20.06 -19.50 0.08
N VAL A 151 -19.03 -20.19 -0.36
CA VAL A 151 -18.43 -20.01 -1.67
C VAL A 151 -18.57 -21.29 -2.46
N TYR A 152 -19.04 -21.16 -3.68
CA TYR A 152 -19.27 -22.27 -4.61
C TYR A 152 -18.42 -22.12 -5.87
N ALA A 153 -17.81 -23.21 -6.31
CA ALA A 153 -17.24 -23.34 -7.65
C ALA A 153 -18.23 -24.14 -8.51
N GLY A 154 -18.98 -23.44 -9.36
CA GLY A 154 -20.14 -24.02 -10.01
C GLY A 154 -21.18 -24.45 -8.97
N ASN A 155 -21.46 -25.75 -8.89
CA ASN A 155 -22.40 -26.33 -7.92
C ASN A 155 -21.71 -26.95 -6.68
N THR A 156 -20.39 -26.86 -6.60
CA THR A 156 -19.60 -27.45 -5.52
C THR A 156 -19.30 -26.44 -4.44
N LEU A 157 -19.70 -26.72 -3.21
CA LEU A 157 -19.34 -25.91 -2.04
C LEU A 157 -17.83 -26.09 -1.78
N VAL A 158 -17.07 -25.00 -1.87
CA VAL A 158 -15.61 -25.01 -1.67
C VAL A 158 -15.18 -24.35 -0.37
N TRP A 159 -15.99 -23.45 0.17
CA TRP A 159 -15.76 -22.84 1.46
C TRP A 159 -17.08 -22.50 2.15
N SER A 160 -17.14 -22.68 3.45
CA SER A 160 -18.27 -22.25 4.29
C SER A 160 -17.76 -21.82 5.66
N GLY A 161 -18.23 -20.70 6.14
CA GLY A 161 -17.80 -20.20 7.44
C GLY A 161 -18.32 -18.82 7.75
N LYS A 162 -17.76 -18.24 8.80
CA LYS A 162 -18.04 -16.88 9.22
C LYS A 162 -16.75 -16.05 9.12
N THR A 163 -16.85 -14.92 8.47
CA THR A 163 -15.69 -14.03 8.30
C THR A 163 -15.20 -13.50 9.65
N GLU A 164 -13.89 -13.37 9.77
CA GLU A 164 -13.29 -12.69 10.91
C GLU A 164 -13.46 -11.17 10.79
N ARG A 165 -13.43 -10.49 11.93
CA ARG A 165 -13.31 -9.03 11.95
C ARG A 165 -11.87 -8.67 11.67
N ASN A 166 -11.64 -7.80 10.71
CA ASN A 166 -10.30 -7.45 10.28
C ASN A 166 -10.15 -5.95 10.03
N LEU A 167 -8.92 -5.45 9.94
CA LEU A 167 -8.61 -4.08 9.55
C LEU A 167 -8.28 -3.94 8.05
N GLY A 168 -8.33 -5.01 7.30
CA GLY A 168 -8.00 -5.06 5.88
C GLY A 168 -8.96 -5.94 5.08
N TYR A 169 -8.47 -6.45 4.00
CA TYR A 169 -9.21 -7.42 3.21
C TYR A 169 -9.32 -8.77 3.94
N ILE A 170 -10.42 -9.46 3.70
CA ILE A 170 -10.69 -10.80 4.19
C ILE A 170 -10.27 -11.78 3.12
N HIS A 171 -9.51 -12.79 3.50
CA HIS A 171 -9.01 -13.83 2.62
C HIS A 171 -9.67 -15.16 2.97
N LEU A 172 -10.40 -15.73 2.02
CA LEU A 172 -10.96 -17.08 2.10
C LEU A 172 -10.01 -18.03 1.35
N LYS A 173 -9.47 -19.00 2.07
CA LYS A 173 -8.50 -19.97 1.55
C LYS A 173 -9.03 -21.38 1.65
#